data_06e938e4fc401f96421b8529dae0d705
#
_entry.id   06e938e4fc401f96421b8529dae0d705
#
_cell.length_a   1.000
_cell.length_b   1.000
_cell.length_c   1.000
_cell.angle_alpha   90.00
_cell.angle_beta   90.00
_cell.angle_gamma   90.00
#
_symmetry.space_group_name_H-M   'P 1'
#
loop_
_entity.id
_entity.type
_entity.pdbx_description
1 polymer ?
#
loop_
_entity_poly.entity_id
_entity_poly.type
_entity_poly.pdbx_seq_one_letter_code
_entity_poly.pdbx_strand_id
1 'polypeptide(L)'
;MKKIFTFFAALACAMSMFAATETVYFVNADKWTGTINAYAWTPQQNANWPGVAATKEVEQLAGCDVYSYSAEAGTYGNVIFNNGSKQTADLTWTAGKYYVRDGWYTKEEALVKLGQPIEAQYHSICIY
;
A
#
# COMPACT_ATOMS: atom_id res chain seq x y z
N MET A 1 -26.06 -39.43 1.12
CA MET A 1 -26.29 -38.19 1.86
C MET A 1 -25.05 -37.70 2.59
N LYS A 2 -24.43 -38.55 3.36
CA LYS A 2 -23.22 -38.17 4.07
C LYS A 2 -22.12 -37.73 3.11
N LYS A 3 -21.99 -38.38 1.98
CA LYS A 3 -20.99 -38.03 0.99
C LYS A 3 -21.21 -36.64 0.43
N ILE A 4 -22.45 -36.26 0.22
CA ILE A 4 -22.79 -34.95 -0.29
C ILE A 4 -22.44 -33.91 0.73
N PHE A 5 -22.70 -34.16 2.00
CA PHE A 5 -22.34 -33.27 3.08
C PHE A 5 -20.84 -33.02 3.13
N THR A 6 -20.06 -34.07 3.08
CA THR A 6 -18.61 -33.98 3.14
C THR A 6 -18.07 -33.19 1.97
N PHE A 7 -18.60 -33.44 0.79
CA PHE A 7 -18.17 -32.74 -0.41
C PHE A 7 -18.44 -31.24 -0.30
N PHE A 8 -19.61 -30.90 0.19
CA PHE A 8 -20.00 -29.51 0.34
C PHE A 8 -19.12 -28.78 1.35
N ALA A 9 -18.80 -29.41 2.44
CA ALA A 9 -17.90 -28.83 3.43
C ALA A 9 -16.51 -28.59 2.86
N ALA A 10 -16.00 -29.50 2.06
CA ALA A 10 -14.70 -29.34 1.43
C ALA A 10 -14.68 -28.15 0.49
N LEU A 11 -15.75 -27.96 -0.25
CA LEU A 11 -15.84 -26.83 -1.16
C LEU A 11 -15.86 -25.50 -0.41
N ALA A 12 -16.60 -25.43 0.68
CA ALA A 12 -16.65 -24.23 1.50
C ALA A 12 -15.28 -23.89 2.07
N CYS A 13 -14.53 -24.91 2.53
CA CYS A 13 -13.18 -24.71 3.02
C CYS A 13 -12.25 -24.16 1.96
N ALA A 14 -12.34 -24.68 0.74
CA ALA A 14 -11.50 -24.22 -0.35
C ALA A 14 -11.75 -22.75 -0.63
N MET A 15 -12.99 -22.30 -0.62
CA MET A 15 -13.33 -20.90 -0.87
C MET A 15 -12.79 -19.98 0.21
N SER A 16 -12.78 -20.44 1.46
CA SER A 16 -12.32 -19.60 2.56
C SER A 16 -10.80 -19.45 2.61
N MET A 17 -10.07 -20.16 1.75
CA MET A 17 -8.61 -20.08 1.72
C MET A 17 -8.07 -18.95 0.84
N PHE A 18 -8.92 -18.30 0.08
CA PHE A 18 -8.47 -17.17 -0.75
C PHE A 18 -8.30 -15.93 0.11
N ALA A 19 -7.07 -15.40 0.11
CA ALA A 19 -6.77 -14.16 0.83
C ALA A 19 -7.10 -12.97 -0.04
N ALA A 20 -7.52 -11.88 0.59
CA ALA A 20 -7.74 -10.62 -0.10
C ALA A 20 -6.41 -10.01 -0.48
N THR A 21 -6.39 -9.26 -1.57
CA THR A 21 -5.23 -8.48 -1.97
C THR A 21 -5.20 -7.18 -1.17
N GLU A 22 -4.04 -6.86 -0.64
CA GLU A 22 -3.82 -5.61 0.07
C GLU A 22 -2.81 -4.77 -0.68
N THR A 23 -2.94 -3.45 -0.58
CA THR A 23 -2.06 -2.51 -1.26
C THR A 23 -1.55 -1.49 -0.26
N VAL A 24 -0.25 -1.20 -0.33
CA VAL A 24 0.37 -0.11 0.42
C VAL A 24 0.86 0.93 -0.58
N TYR A 25 0.86 2.19 -0.17
CA TYR A 25 1.18 3.31 -1.06
C TYR A 25 2.33 4.12 -0.49
N PHE A 26 3.15 4.66 -1.40
CA PHE A 26 4.26 5.55 -1.06
C PHE A 26 4.10 6.85 -1.83
N VAL A 27 4.08 7.98 -1.12
CA VAL A 27 4.04 9.30 -1.74
C VAL A 27 5.46 9.83 -1.81
N ASN A 28 5.94 10.07 -3.02
CA ASN A 28 7.32 10.54 -3.25
C ASN A 28 7.39 12.05 -3.01
N ALA A 29 7.22 12.44 -1.75
CA ALA A 29 7.19 13.85 -1.37
C ALA A 29 8.55 14.51 -1.51
N ASP A 30 9.62 13.75 -1.36
CA ASP A 30 10.98 14.30 -1.44
C ASP A 30 11.56 14.22 -2.84
N LYS A 31 10.74 13.85 -3.82
CA LYS A 31 11.11 13.85 -5.23
C LYS A 31 12.35 12.99 -5.51
N TRP A 32 12.38 11.80 -4.94
CA TRP A 32 13.44 10.83 -5.25
C TRP A 32 13.38 10.50 -6.73
N THR A 33 14.56 10.42 -7.35
CA THR A 33 14.66 10.12 -8.78
C THR A 33 14.88 8.64 -9.00
N GLY A 34 14.65 8.18 -10.23
CA GLY A 34 14.87 6.80 -10.62
C GLY A 34 13.70 5.91 -10.26
N THR A 35 13.92 4.62 -10.36
CA THR A 35 12.89 3.62 -10.08
C THR A 35 12.61 3.57 -8.58
N ILE A 36 11.33 3.60 -8.21
CA ILE A 36 10.93 3.40 -6.83
C ILE A 36 10.57 1.92 -6.65
N ASN A 37 11.18 1.32 -5.66
CA ASN A 37 11.02 -0.11 -5.37
C ASN A 37 10.35 -0.31 -4.02
N ALA A 38 9.71 -1.47 -3.87
CA ALA A 38 9.17 -1.93 -2.60
C ALA A 38 9.94 -3.17 -2.18
N TYR A 39 10.59 -3.09 -1.04
CA TYR A 39 11.24 -4.24 -0.42
C TYR A 39 10.38 -4.66 0.76
N ALA A 40 9.77 -5.83 0.67
CA ALA A 40 8.84 -6.31 1.68
C ALA A 40 9.34 -7.61 2.27
N TRP A 41 9.12 -7.80 3.57
CA TRP A 41 9.60 -8.99 4.26
C TRP A 41 8.74 -9.30 5.48
N THR A 42 9.08 -10.34 6.19
CA THR A 42 8.44 -10.93 7.35
C THR A 42 7.24 -11.76 6.92
N PRO A 43 7.43 -13.09 6.82
CA PRO A 43 8.66 -13.81 7.20
C PRO A 43 9.76 -13.85 6.14
N GLN A 44 9.42 -13.71 4.87
CA GLN A 44 10.41 -13.84 3.79
C GLN A 44 10.36 -12.61 2.91
N GLN A 45 11.51 -12.25 2.35
CA GLN A 45 11.58 -11.10 1.47
C GLN A 45 10.90 -11.39 0.13
N ASN A 46 10.34 -10.33 -0.46
CA ASN A 46 9.69 -10.46 -1.78
C ASN A 46 10.73 -10.63 -2.89
N ALA A 47 11.91 -10.10 -2.71
CA ALA A 47 13.02 -10.21 -3.64
C ALA A 47 14.26 -9.74 -2.90
N ASN A 48 15.43 -9.93 -3.52
CA ASN A 48 16.67 -9.35 -3.00
C ASN A 48 16.55 -7.83 -3.04
N TRP A 49 17.29 -7.16 -2.14
CA TRP A 49 17.35 -5.71 -2.16
C TRP A 49 17.77 -5.22 -3.56
N PRO A 50 17.13 -4.20 -4.11
CA PRO A 50 16.17 -3.25 -3.50
C PRO A 50 14.71 -3.68 -3.54
N GLY A 51 14.42 -4.91 -3.88
CA GLY A 51 13.06 -5.40 -3.91
C GLY A 51 12.49 -5.40 -5.32
N VAL A 52 11.19 -5.18 -5.41
CA VAL A 52 10.44 -5.21 -6.67
C VAL A 52 10.03 -3.78 -7.03
N ALA A 53 10.10 -3.43 -8.31
CA ALA A 53 9.67 -2.11 -8.75
C ALA A 53 8.20 -1.90 -8.36
N ALA A 54 7.93 -0.80 -7.66
CA ALA A 54 6.57 -0.44 -7.30
C ALA A 54 5.86 0.14 -8.51
N THR A 55 4.54 0.05 -8.50
CA THR A 55 3.71 0.56 -9.58
C THR A 55 3.48 2.04 -9.39
N LYS A 56 3.78 2.84 -10.41
CA LYS A 56 3.49 4.27 -10.36
C LYS A 56 2.01 4.46 -10.64
N GLU A 57 1.33 5.11 -9.70
CA GLU A 57 -0.10 5.36 -9.83
C GLU A 57 -0.36 6.49 -10.82
N VAL A 58 -1.51 6.45 -11.45
CA VAL A 58 -1.90 7.48 -12.42
C VAL A 58 -2.13 8.81 -11.72
N GLU A 59 -2.72 8.76 -10.53
CA GLU A 59 -3.10 9.96 -9.80
C GLU A 59 -1.99 10.38 -8.84
N GLN A 60 -1.59 11.65 -8.95
CA GLN A 60 -0.67 12.25 -7.98
C GLN A 60 -1.43 12.77 -6.78
N LEU A 61 -0.72 12.97 -5.68
CA LEU A 61 -1.26 13.67 -4.51
C LEU A 61 -0.47 14.96 -4.31
N ALA A 62 -1.16 16.09 -4.41
CA ALA A 62 -0.55 17.40 -4.24
C ALA A 62 0.70 17.58 -5.11
N GLY A 63 0.64 17.07 -6.33
CA GLY A 63 1.76 17.17 -7.28
C GLY A 63 2.88 16.18 -7.04
N CYS A 64 2.73 15.25 -6.11
CA CYS A 64 3.73 14.21 -5.83
C CYS A 64 3.32 12.91 -6.47
N ASP A 65 4.29 12.22 -7.08
CA ASP A 65 4.04 10.89 -7.61
C ASP A 65 3.73 9.92 -6.48
N VAL A 66 2.83 9.00 -6.74
CA VAL A 66 2.42 7.96 -5.79
C VAL A 66 2.75 6.60 -6.39
N TYR A 67 3.29 5.74 -5.57
CA TYR A 67 3.62 4.37 -5.97
C TYR A 67 2.89 3.39 -5.07
N SER A 68 2.60 2.22 -5.61
CA SER A 68 1.87 1.18 -4.87
C SER A 68 2.55 -0.16 -4.99
N TYR A 69 2.35 -0.99 -3.99
CA TYR A 69 2.77 -2.37 -4.01
C TYR A 69 1.70 -3.22 -3.37
N SER A 70 1.34 -4.30 -4.04
CA SER A 70 0.23 -5.16 -3.60
C SER A 70 0.72 -6.57 -3.32
N ALA A 71 0.07 -7.21 -2.35
CA ALA A 71 0.32 -8.61 -2.02
C ALA A 71 -0.92 -9.17 -1.33
N GLU A 72 -0.99 -10.48 -1.21
CA GLU A 72 -2.07 -11.11 -0.45
C GLU A 72 -1.95 -10.76 1.02
N ALA A 73 -3.08 -10.59 1.67
CA ALA A 73 -3.13 -10.29 3.10
C ALA A 73 -2.33 -11.35 3.88
N GLY A 74 -1.51 -10.87 4.81
CA GLY A 74 -0.71 -11.76 5.65
C GLY A 74 0.61 -12.23 5.05
N THR A 75 0.95 -11.79 3.83
CA THR A 75 2.20 -12.22 3.20
C THR A 75 3.40 -11.53 3.81
N TYR A 76 3.30 -10.23 4.05
CA TYR A 76 4.41 -9.44 4.56
C TYR A 76 4.01 -8.65 5.79
N GLY A 77 4.91 -8.56 6.74
CA GLY A 77 4.70 -7.73 7.92
C GLY A 77 5.35 -6.37 7.82
N ASN A 78 6.30 -6.21 6.90
CA ASN A 78 7.11 -4.99 6.80
C ASN A 78 7.35 -4.60 5.35
N VAL A 79 7.65 -3.32 5.14
CA VAL A 79 7.98 -2.82 3.81
C VAL A 79 8.93 -1.61 3.94
N ILE A 80 9.82 -1.47 2.97
CA ILE A 80 10.64 -0.28 2.76
C ILE A 80 10.43 0.16 1.32
N PHE A 81 10.15 1.45 1.12
CA PHE A 81 10.19 2.03 -0.22
C PHE A 81 11.54 2.70 -0.43
N ASN A 82 12.11 2.54 -1.61
CA ASN A 82 13.46 3.03 -1.87
C ASN A 82 13.69 3.24 -3.37
N ASN A 83 14.76 3.97 -3.68
CA ASN A 83 15.22 4.10 -5.07
C ASN A 83 16.61 3.46 -5.25
N GLY A 84 16.98 2.59 -4.31
CA GLY A 84 18.30 1.96 -4.30
C GLY A 84 19.34 2.73 -3.49
N SER A 85 19.21 4.05 -3.42
CA SER A 85 20.14 4.91 -2.67
C SER A 85 19.47 5.51 -1.44
N LYS A 86 18.24 6.00 -1.61
CA LYS A 86 17.45 6.57 -0.51
C LYS A 86 16.34 5.60 -0.16
N GLN A 87 15.97 5.59 1.10
CA GLN A 87 14.95 4.64 1.58
C GLN A 87 14.18 5.20 2.76
N THR A 88 12.98 4.67 2.94
CA THR A 88 12.21 4.92 4.16
C THR A 88 12.82 4.14 5.31
N ALA A 89 12.34 4.41 6.52
CA ALA A 89 12.60 3.53 7.65
C ALA A 89 11.92 2.18 7.42
N ASP A 90 12.18 1.23 8.30
CA ASP A 90 11.46 -0.03 8.30
C ASP A 90 10.01 0.25 8.68
N LEU A 91 9.09 0.02 7.75
CA LEU A 91 7.69 0.32 7.97
C LEU A 91 6.91 -0.95 8.26
N THR A 92 5.93 -0.85 9.15
CA THR A 92 4.96 -1.93 9.33
C THR A 92 4.01 -1.91 8.14
N TRP A 93 3.79 -3.07 7.52
CA TRP A 93 2.83 -3.20 6.42
C TRP A 93 1.45 -2.74 6.89
N THR A 94 0.93 -1.66 6.33
CA THR A 94 -0.33 -1.05 6.74
C THR A 94 -1.21 -0.86 5.52
N ALA A 95 -2.04 -1.85 5.27
CA ALA A 95 -2.85 -1.93 4.05
C ALA A 95 -3.75 -0.72 3.87
N GLY A 96 -3.82 -0.23 2.64
CA GLY A 96 -4.71 0.85 2.26
C GLY A 96 -4.23 2.24 2.65
N LYS A 97 -3.06 2.35 3.27
CA LYS A 97 -2.56 3.64 3.74
C LYS A 97 -1.44 4.15 2.85
N TYR A 98 -1.21 5.45 2.94
CA TYR A 98 -0.20 6.17 2.16
C TYR A 98 0.92 6.60 3.09
N TYR A 99 2.15 6.21 2.77
CA TYR A 99 3.30 6.64 3.55
C TYR A 99 3.80 7.99 3.03
N VAL A 100 3.87 8.97 3.94
CA VAL A 100 4.38 10.30 3.62
C VAL A 100 5.42 10.65 4.68
N ARG A 101 6.66 10.65 4.28
CA ARG A 101 7.81 11.09 5.08
C ARG A 101 7.94 10.47 6.48
N ASP A 102 6.90 10.54 7.29
CA ASP A 102 7.03 10.20 8.71
C ASP A 102 5.93 9.26 9.22
N GLY A 103 5.03 8.81 8.36
CA GLY A 103 3.97 7.92 8.84
C GLY A 103 2.99 7.51 7.77
N TRP A 104 2.08 6.63 8.19
CA TRP A 104 1.01 6.15 7.35
C TRP A 104 -0.23 7.01 7.56
N TYR A 105 -0.89 7.35 6.46
CA TYR A 105 -2.04 8.26 6.48
C TYR A 105 -3.12 7.75 5.54
N THR A 106 -4.36 8.13 5.82
CA THR A 106 -5.41 8.02 4.80
C THR A 106 -5.06 8.96 3.66
N LYS A 107 -5.74 8.79 2.53
CA LYS A 107 -5.50 9.68 1.38
C LYS A 107 -5.73 11.15 1.76
N GLU A 108 -6.82 11.41 2.47
CA GLU A 108 -7.17 12.78 2.90
C GLU A 108 -6.14 13.34 3.86
N GLU A 109 -5.71 12.54 4.81
CA GLU A 109 -4.67 12.97 5.76
C GLU A 109 -3.35 13.23 5.04
N ALA A 110 -3.03 12.41 4.05
CA ALA A 110 -1.81 12.59 3.26
C ALA A 110 -1.83 13.91 2.51
N LEU A 111 -2.98 14.28 1.95
CA LEU A 111 -3.12 15.57 1.28
C LEU A 111 -2.88 16.74 2.23
N VAL A 112 -3.41 16.65 3.44
CA VAL A 112 -3.18 17.68 4.46
C VAL A 112 -1.69 17.74 4.82
N LYS A 113 -1.08 16.59 5.00
CA LYS A 113 0.35 16.49 5.32
C LYS A 113 1.22 17.11 4.25
N LEU A 114 0.78 17.04 3.00
CA LEU A 114 1.49 17.61 1.86
C LEU A 114 1.18 19.08 1.63
N GLY A 115 0.42 19.70 2.52
CA GLY A 115 0.12 21.11 2.45
C GLY A 115 -1.19 21.49 1.79
N GLN A 116 -2.01 20.51 1.41
CA GLN A 116 -3.35 20.78 0.89
C GLN A 116 -4.28 21.10 2.04
N PRO A 117 -4.87 22.31 2.07
CA PRO A 117 -5.75 22.62 3.20
C PRO A 117 -7.03 21.82 3.15
N ILE A 118 -7.50 21.44 4.34
CA ILE A 118 -8.77 20.72 4.47
C ILE A 118 -9.91 21.58 3.93
N GLU A 119 -9.85 22.87 4.09
CA GLU A 119 -10.87 23.79 3.60
C GLU A 119 -11.07 23.68 2.10
N ALA A 120 -10.02 23.41 1.36
CA ALA A 120 -10.14 23.26 -0.09
C ALA A 120 -11.03 22.07 -0.46
N GLN A 121 -11.01 21.04 0.35
CA GLN A 121 -11.85 19.86 0.12
C GLN A 121 -13.27 20.11 0.57
N TYR A 122 -13.45 20.77 1.70
CA TYR A 122 -14.77 21.08 2.21
C TYR A 122 -15.50 22.08 1.36
N HIS A 123 -14.78 22.95 0.70
CA HIS A 123 -15.39 23.95 -0.17
C HIS A 123 -16.27 23.34 -1.23
N SER A 124 -15.82 22.24 -1.83
CA SER A 124 -16.60 21.60 -2.86
C SER A 124 -17.82 20.86 -2.28
N ILE A 125 -17.82 20.60 -0.96
CA ILE A 125 -18.93 19.91 -0.32
C ILE A 125 -19.92 20.91 0.28
N CYS A 126 -19.42 22.00 0.78
CA CYS A 126 -20.21 22.96 1.54
C CYS A 126 -20.77 24.10 0.71
N ILE A 127 -20.78 23.97 -0.57
CA ILE A 127 -21.43 24.95 -1.43
C ILE A 127 -22.89 24.61 -1.54
N TYR A 128 -23.70 25.32 -0.88
CA TYR A 128 -25.14 25.11 -0.90
C TYR A 128 -25.90 26.42 -0.82
#